data_413592bdf9606f89e614761d544452e1
#
_entry.id   413592bdf9606f89e614761d544452e1
#
_cell.length_a   1.000
_cell.length_b   1.000
_cell.length_c   1.000
_cell.angle_alpha   90.00
_cell.angle_beta   90.00
_cell.angle_gamma   90.00
#
_symmetry.space_group_name_H-M   'P 1'
#
loop_
_entity.id
_entity.type
_entity.pdbx_description
1 polymer ?
#
loop_
_entity_poly.entity_id
_entity_poly.type
_entity_poly.pdbx_seq_one_letter_code
_entity_poly.pdbx_strand_id
1 'polypeptide(L)'
;FSLNHQMFRRELYEELERESGYDLQQRLTRLKNRMKAAGATVTQCRAVTKLTIISQDKKLRSIFIGILRRRTLEFTAAETA
;
A
#
# COMPACT_ATOMS: atom_id res chain seq x y z
N PHE A 1 18.97 -2.12 8.90
CA PHE A 1 17.92 -1.19 8.43
C PHE A 1 17.15 -1.75 7.24
N SER A 2 17.78 -2.53 6.36
CA SER A 2 17.09 -3.11 5.22
C SER A 2 15.99 -4.10 5.61
N LEU A 3 16.14 -4.82 6.72
CA LEU A 3 15.11 -5.71 7.27
C LEU A 3 13.88 -4.94 7.74
N ASN A 4 14.08 -3.73 8.24
CA ASN A 4 12.99 -2.90 8.77
C ASN A 4 12.12 -2.31 7.68
N HIS A 5 12.62 -2.14 6.45
CA HIS A 5 11.83 -1.60 5.34
C HIS A 5 10.67 -2.49 4.95
N GLN A 6 10.88 -3.80 4.86
CA GLN A 6 9.82 -4.73 4.50
C GLN A 6 8.78 -4.84 5.61
N MET A 7 9.21 -4.95 6.86
CA MET A 7 8.31 -4.98 8.01
C MET A 7 7.52 -3.69 8.14
N PHE A 8 8.17 -2.55 7.97
CA PHE A 8 7.55 -1.25 8.03
C PHE A 8 6.46 -1.09 6.96
N ARG A 9 6.75 -1.49 5.72
CA ARG A 9 5.80 -1.45 4.62
C ARG A 9 4.60 -2.35 4.87
N ARG A 10 4.86 -3.55 5.40
CA ARG A 10 3.81 -4.51 5.76
C ARG A 10 2.88 -3.94 6.81
N GLU A 11 3.45 -3.35 7.86
CA GLU A 11 2.68 -2.72 8.92
C GLU A 11 1.83 -1.55 8.41
N LEU A 12 2.38 -0.74 7.51
CA LEU A 12 1.65 0.36 6.87
C LEU A 12 0.43 -0.16 6.11
N TYR A 13 0.58 -1.23 5.35
CA TYR A 13 -0.52 -1.80 4.59
C TYR A 13 -1.58 -2.42 5.50
N GLU A 14 -1.16 -3.10 6.57
CA GLU A 14 -2.08 -3.66 7.55
C GLU A 14 -2.88 -2.57 8.26
N GLU A 15 -2.23 -1.49 8.65
CA GLU A 15 -2.90 -0.36 9.26
C GLU A 15 -3.87 0.32 8.29
N LEU A 16 -3.48 0.46 7.02
CA LEU A 16 -4.34 1.01 5.98
C LEU A 16 -5.59 0.15 5.79
N GLU A 17 -5.45 -1.16 5.77
CA GLU A 17 -6.57 -2.09 5.64
C GLU A 17 -7.53 -1.97 6.83
N ARG A 18 -7.00 -1.85 8.03
CA ARG A 18 -7.81 -1.67 9.24
C ARG A 18 -8.59 -0.36 9.22
N GLU A 19 -7.95 0.73 8.86
CA GLU A 19 -8.59 2.06 8.87
C GLU A 19 -9.58 2.23 7.71
N SER A 20 -9.27 1.70 6.54
CA SER A 20 -10.13 1.83 5.36
C SER A 20 -11.23 0.79 5.28
N GLY A 21 -11.01 -0.37 5.88
CA GLY A 21 -11.91 -1.52 5.73
C GLY A 21 -11.76 -2.24 4.40
N TYR A 22 -10.73 -1.91 3.61
CA TYR A 22 -10.49 -2.51 2.30
C TYR A 22 -9.49 -3.67 2.40
N ASP A 23 -9.73 -4.71 1.60
CA ASP A 23 -8.78 -5.81 1.42
C ASP A 23 -7.91 -5.50 0.20
N LEU A 24 -6.69 -5.04 0.44
CA LEU A 24 -5.75 -4.66 -0.63
C LEU A 24 -5.36 -5.86 -1.49
N GLN A 25 -5.15 -7.02 -0.88
CA GLN A 25 -4.78 -8.22 -1.61
C GLN A 25 -5.90 -8.65 -2.57
N GLN A 26 -7.14 -8.61 -2.13
CA GLN A 26 -8.29 -8.95 -2.96
C GLN A 26 -8.42 -7.98 -4.13
N ARG A 27 -8.26 -6.70 -3.88
CA ARG A 27 -8.30 -5.67 -4.93
C ARG A 27 -7.18 -5.86 -5.94
N LEU A 28 -5.99 -6.19 -5.46
CA LEU A 28 -4.83 -6.45 -6.32
C LEU A 28 -5.08 -7.67 -7.22
N THR A 29 -5.60 -8.76 -6.65
CA THR A 29 -5.94 -9.97 -7.39
C THR A 29 -6.98 -9.68 -8.46
N ARG A 30 -8.03 -8.93 -8.14
CA ARG A 30 -9.08 -8.54 -9.09
C ARG A 30 -8.51 -7.71 -10.24
N LEU A 31 -7.64 -6.75 -9.94
CA LEU A 31 -7.02 -5.92 -10.96
C LEU A 31 -6.16 -6.75 -11.90
N LYS A 32 -5.34 -7.63 -11.36
CA LYS A 32 -4.50 -8.53 -12.16
C LYS A 32 -5.33 -9.44 -13.07
N ASN A 33 -6.44 -9.96 -12.56
CA ASN A 33 -7.35 -10.79 -13.36
C ASN A 33 -7.98 -10.00 -14.50
N ARG A 34 -8.40 -8.77 -14.25
CA ARG A 34 -8.92 -7.89 -15.30
C ARG A 34 -7.87 -7.57 -16.36
N MET A 35 -6.63 -7.31 -15.91
CA MET A 35 -5.52 -7.05 -16.83
C MET A 35 -5.24 -8.25 -17.72
N LYS A 36 -5.24 -9.46 -17.16
CA LYS A 36 -5.06 -10.70 -17.95
C LYS A 36 -6.18 -10.86 -18.99
N ALA A 37 -7.42 -10.62 -18.59
CA ALA A 37 -8.57 -10.70 -19.49
C ALA A 37 -8.49 -9.67 -20.61
N ALA A 38 -7.85 -8.53 -20.36
CA ALA A 38 -7.64 -7.48 -21.37
C ALA A 38 -6.39 -7.70 -22.24
N GLY A 39 -5.66 -8.82 -22.02
CA GLY A 39 -4.49 -9.14 -22.81
C GLY A 39 -3.16 -8.64 -22.26
N ALA A 40 -3.10 -8.24 -21.00
CA ALA A 40 -1.86 -7.79 -20.39
C ALA A 40 -0.83 -8.92 -20.28
N THR A 41 0.44 -8.58 -20.42
CA THR A 41 1.54 -9.54 -20.30
C THR A 41 1.79 -9.91 -18.82
N VAL A 42 2.49 -11.01 -18.59
CA VAL A 42 2.90 -11.42 -17.26
C VAL A 42 3.73 -10.32 -16.58
N THR A 43 4.64 -9.69 -17.33
CA THR A 43 5.48 -8.60 -16.83
C THR A 43 4.62 -7.40 -16.38
N GLN A 44 3.62 -7.03 -17.17
CA GLN A 44 2.70 -5.94 -16.81
C GLN A 44 1.92 -6.27 -15.55
N CYS A 45 1.43 -7.50 -15.41
CA CYS A 45 0.71 -7.93 -14.20
C CYS A 45 1.60 -7.91 -12.96
N ARG A 46 2.88 -8.29 -13.10
CA ARG A 46 3.84 -8.28 -11.99
C ARG A 46 4.20 -6.87 -11.54
N ALA A 47 4.15 -5.90 -12.46
CA ALA A 47 4.47 -4.51 -12.14
C ALA A 47 3.40 -3.84 -11.28
N VAL A 48 2.19 -4.40 -11.22
CA VAL A 48 1.09 -3.86 -10.42
C VAL A 48 1.25 -4.34 -8.98
N THR A 49 1.26 -3.38 -8.04
CA THR A 49 1.46 -3.64 -6.62
C THR A 49 0.34 -3.02 -5.80
N LYS A 50 0.37 -3.23 -4.48
CA LYS A 50 -0.58 -2.58 -3.56
C LYS A 50 -0.48 -1.06 -3.64
N LEU A 51 0.70 -0.50 -3.89
CA LEU A 51 0.87 0.94 -4.10
C LEU A 51 0.08 1.43 -5.32
N THR A 52 0.01 0.62 -6.37
CA THR A 52 -0.81 0.94 -7.55
C THR A 52 -2.28 1.08 -7.16
N ILE A 53 -2.79 0.15 -6.37
CA ILE A 53 -4.17 0.18 -5.88
C ILE A 53 -4.41 1.46 -5.05
N ILE A 54 -3.51 1.78 -4.15
CA ILE A 54 -3.60 2.96 -3.29
C ILE A 54 -3.60 4.23 -4.14
N SER A 55 -2.75 4.32 -5.15
CA SER A 55 -2.65 5.51 -6.01
C SER A 55 -3.87 5.74 -6.88
N GLN A 56 -4.60 4.67 -7.23
CA GLN A 56 -5.79 4.75 -8.06
C GLN A 56 -7.06 5.10 -7.27
N ASP A 57 -7.06 4.89 -5.97
CA ASP A 57 -8.20 5.16 -5.10
C ASP A 57 -7.92 6.38 -4.24
N LYS A 58 -8.71 7.44 -4.45
CA LYS A 58 -8.54 8.71 -3.73
C LYS A 58 -8.68 8.55 -2.22
N LYS A 59 -9.64 7.75 -1.77
CA LYS A 59 -9.90 7.50 -0.35
C LYS A 59 -8.72 6.77 0.29
N LEU A 60 -8.24 5.69 -0.35
CA LEU A 60 -7.09 4.93 0.13
C LEU A 60 -5.84 5.81 0.17
N ARG A 61 -5.62 6.59 -0.86
CA ARG A 61 -4.48 7.50 -0.94
C ARG A 61 -4.49 8.51 0.20
N SER A 62 -5.63 9.11 0.47
CA SER A 62 -5.79 10.08 1.54
C SER A 62 -5.50 9.46 2.92
N ILE A 63 -6.05 8.28 3.19
CA ILE A 63 -5.83 7.56 4.46
C ILE A 63 -4.36 7.17 4.59
N PHE A 64 -3.75 6.67 3.52
CA PHE A 64 -2.35 6.26 3.50
C PHE A 64 -1.40 7.43 3.80
N ILE A 65 -1.65 8.59 3.22
CA ILE A 65 -0.88 9.81 3.49
C ILE A 65 -1.01 10.19 4.96
N GLY A 66 -2.21 10.10 5.53
CA GLY A 66 -2.44 10.37 6.95
C GLY A 66 -1.64 9.45 7.86
N ILE A 67 -1.59 8.15 7.54
CA ILE A 67 -0.80 7.16 8.27
C ILE A 67 0.69 7.48 8.19
N LEU A 68 1.19 7.79 7.00
CA LEU A 68 2.60 8.15 6.80
C LEU A 68 2.99 9.37 7.61
N ARG A 69 2.13 10.39 7.64
CA ARG A 69 2.38 11.61 8.42
C ARG A 69 2.47 11.32 9.90
N ARG A 70 1.57 10.51 10.45
CA ARG A 70 1.60 10.13 11.87
C ARG A 70 2.89 9.38 12.19
N ARG A 71 3.28 8.41 11.38
CA ARG A 71 4.49 7.63 11.62
C ARG A 71 5.76 8.47 11.47
N THR A 72 5.78 9.40 10.53
CA THR A 72 6.89 10.34 10.37
C THR A 72 7.04 11.23 11.59
N LEU A 73 5.94 11.75 12.13
CA LEU A 73 5.97 12.57 13.35
C LEU A 73 6.46 11.78 14.55
N GLU A 74 5.98 10.55 14.72
CA GLU A 74 6.43 9.67 15.81
C GLU A 74 7.93 9.39 15.71
N PHE A 75 8.42 9.14 14.51
CA PHE A 75 9.84 8.88 14.25
C PHE A 75 10.68 10.12 14.57
N THR A 76 10.24 11.29 14.12
CA THR A 76 10.93 12.56 14.39
C THR A 76 10.96 12.87 15.87
N ALA A 77 9.86 12.66 16.60
CA ALA A 77 9.80 12.86 18.05
C ALA A 77 10.76 11.92 18.77
N ALA A 78 10.87 10.67 18.33
CA ALA A 78 11.80 9.71 18.90
C ALA A 78 13.26 10.12 18.70
N GLU A 79 13.58 10.71 17.55
CA GLU A 79 14.94 11.19 17.26
C GLU A 79 15.31 12.42 18.09
N THR A 80 14.36 13.30 18.36
CA THR A 80 14.62 14.54 19.11
C THR A 80 14.58 14.34 20.61
N ALA A 81 14.02 13.25 21.04
CA ALA A 81 13.99 12.92 22.46
C ALA A 81 15.29 12.29 22.93
#